data_8add98fdf3d286fbabb8ab8c8a2e40ef
#
_entry.id   8add98fdf3d286fbabb8ab8c8a2e40ef
#
_cell.length_a   1.000
_cell.length_b   1.000
_cell.length_c   1.000
_cell.angle_alpha   90.00
_cell.angle_beta   90.00
_cell.angle_gamma   90.00
#
_symmetry.space_group_name_H-M   'P 1'
#
loop_
_entity.id
_entity.type
_entity.pdbx_description
1 polymer ?
#
loop_
_entity_poly.entity_id
_entity_poly.type
_entity_poly.pdbx_seq_one_letter_code
_entity_poly.pdbx_strand_id
1 'polypeptide(L)'
;VQHLADEGVEWASKLRKYNKLSKIKSAYYDRFLAGEEDGHFHFSYKQHGTISGRYGSDAQQLPRPMEEGQDDRDIVFFNNTIRRFFISGKGRKFIDCDYESLEPHVFAHVADDEGLKNIFLKGHDFYSTIAIQTEKLQGVSADKKSETYLGIIDKIKRQQAKAYSLGVPYGMTDYALGKTLDIPTEDAKVLV
;
A
#
# COMPACT_ATOMS: atom_id res chain seq x y z
N VAL A 1 -5.79 -2.49 -24.50
CA VAL A 1 -5.06 -3.76 -24.34
C VAL A 1 -5.51 -4.47 -23.08
N GLN A 2 -5.58 -3.79 -21.91
CA GLN A 2 -5.98 -4.41 -20.65
C GLN A 2 -7.37 -5.07 -20.78
N HIS A 3 -8.39 -4.33 -21.20
CA HIS A 3 -9.75 -4.84 -21.40
C HIS A 3 -9.81 -6.07 -22.33
N LEU A 4 -9.14 -6.00 -23.46
CA LEU A 4 -9.09 -7.14 -24.41
C LEU A 4 -8.37 -8.37 -23.84
N ALA A 5 -7.34 -8.15 -22.98
CA ALA A 5 -6.67 -9.25 -22.28
C ALA A 5 -7.59 -9.90 -21.24
N ASP A 6 -8.39 -9.11 -20.54
CA ASP A 6 -9.36 -9.58 -19.55
C ASP A 6 -10.52 -10.33 -20.21
N GLU A 7 -10.85 -10.00 -21.47
CA GLU A 7 -11.78 -10.73 -22.34
C GLU A 7 -11.19 -12.02 -22.95
N GLY A 8 -9.92 -12.36 -22.67
CA GLY A 8 -9.28 -13.58 -23.12
C GLY A 8 -8.72 -13.50 -24.55
N VAL A 9 -8.56 -12.30 -25.12
CA VAL A 9 -7.94 -12.13 -26.44
C VAL A 9 -6.45 -12.43 -26.37
N GLU A 10 -6.01 -13.48 -27.05
CA GLU A 10 -4.67 -14.07 -26.91
C GLU A 10 -3.53 -13.08 -27.20
N TRP A 11 -3.62 -12.33 -28.32
CA TRP A 11 -2.56 -11.36 -28.64
C TRP A 11 -2.48 -10.22 -27.61
N ALA A 12 -3.62 -9.79 -27.06
CA ALA A 12 -3.68 -8.74 -26.04
C ALA A 12 -3.05 -9.22 -24.71
N SER A 13 -3.29 -10.47 -24.34
CA SER A 13 -2.67 -11.10 -23.18
C SER A 13 -1.15 -11.23 -23.33
N LYS A 14 -0.67 -11.63 -24.51
CA LYS A 14 0.77 -11.68 -24.83
C LYS A 14 1.41 -10.29 -24.80
N LEU A 15 0.76 -9.29 -25.37
CA LEU A 15 1.25 -7.92 -25.39
C LEU A 15 1.29 -7.33 -23.96
N ARG A 16 0.27 -7.60 -23.14
CA ARG A 16 0.25 -7.23 -21.72
C ARG A 16 1.41 -7.84 -20.95
N LYS A 17 1.65 -9.14 -21.12
CA LYS A 17 2.78 -9.85 -20.50
C LYS A 17 4.11 -9.24 -20.94
N TYR A 18 4.31 -9.02 -22.23
CA TYR A 18 5.50 -8.39 -22.77
C TYR A 18 5.74 -7.00 -22.16
N ASN A 19 4.73 -6.14 -22.13
CA ASN A 19 4.84 -4.79 -21.59
C ASN A 19 5.20 -4.78 -20.09
N LYS A 20 4.60 -5.69 -19.29
CA LYS A 20 4.91 -5.83 -17.87
C LYS A 20 6.34 -6.31 -17.65
N LEU A 21 6.77 -7.35 -18.33
CA LEU A 21 8.13 -7.89 -18.23
C LEU A 21 9.18 -6.87 -18.73
N SER A 22 8.90 -6.18 -19.83
CA SER A 22 9.76 -5.11 -20.35
C SER A 22 9.93 -3.97 -19.36
N LYS A 23 8.82 -3.56 -18.69
CA LYS A 23 8.88 -2.56 -17.63
C LYS A 23 9.69 -3.05 -16.41
N ILE A 24 9.48 -4.28 -15.98
CA ILE A 24 10.24 -4.88 -14.88
C ILE A 24 11.72 -4.89 -15.22
N LYS A 25 12.07 -5.34 -16.44
CA LYS A 25 13.45 -5.39 -16.92
C LYS A 25 14.09 -3.98 -16.89
N SER A 26 13.51 -3.02 -17.58
CA SER A 26 14.11 -1.69 -17.76
C SER A 26 14.12 -0.86 -16.47
N ALA A 27 13.04 -0.89 -15.68
CA ALA A 27 12.92 -0.08 -14.48
C ALA A 27 13.77 -0.59 -13.31
N TYR A 28 14.08 -1.89 -13.27
CA TYR A 28 14.76 -2.51 -12.14
C TYR A 28 16.06 -3.22 -12.56
N TYR A 29 15.98 -4.26 -13.37
CA TYR A 29 17.15 -5.09 -13.69
C TYR A 29 18.24 -4.29 -14.41
N ASP A 30 17.92 -3.65 -15.52
CA ASP A 30 18.89 -2.87 -16.30
C ASP A 30 19.46 -1.71 -15.47
N ARG A 31 18.58 -1.05 -14.69
CA ARG A 31 18.97 0.07 -13.84
C ARG A 31 19.89 -0.35 -12.71
N PHE A 32 19.60 -1.47 -12.04
CA PHE A 32 20.45 -1.93 -10.93
C PHE A 32 21.79 -2.45 -11.44
N LEU A 33 21.80 -3.14 -12.58
CA LEU A 33 23.07 -3.56 -13.21
C LEU A 33 23.90 -2.37 -13.68
N ALA A 34 23.28 -1.32 -14.19
CA ALA A 34 24.00 -0.13 -14.63
C ALA A 34 24.48 0.78 -13.48
N GLY A 35 23.84 0.71 -12.33
CA GLY A 35 24.15 1.52 -11.13
C GLY A 35 24.86 0.75 -10.04
N GLU A 36 25.26 -0.49 -10.31
CA GLU A 36 26.05 -1.28 -9.37
C GLU A 36 27.53 -0.80 -9.40
N GLU A 37 28.10 -0.58 -8.24
CA GLU A 37 29.48 -0.20 -8.04
C GLU A 37 30.05 -1.00 -6.85
N ASP A 38 31.08 -1.78 -7.08
CA ASP A 38 31.74 -2.65 -6.09
C ASP A 38 30.78 -3.55 -5.28
N GLY A 39 29.80 -4.14 -5.95
CA GLY A 39 28.78 -4.99 -5.32
C GLY A 39 27.70 -4.21 -4.56
N HIS A 40 27.65 -2.89 -4.71
CA HIS A 40 26.71 -2.02 -4.03
C HIS A 40 25.87 -1.24 -5.03
N PHE A 41 24.61 -0.99 -4.65
CA PHE A 41 23.75 -0.04 -5.35
C PHE A 41 23.48 1.15 -4.42
N HIS A 42 23.83 2.35 -4.89
CA HIS A 42 23.66 3.59 -4.13
C HIS A 42 22.36 4.28 -4.52
N PHE A 43 21.40 4.24 -3.60
CA PHE A 43 20.13 4.96 -3.78
C PHE A 43 20.32 6.47 -3.61
N SER A 44 19.69 7.26 -4.47
CA SER A 44 19.64 8.70 -4.29
C SER A 44 18.52 9.11 -3.34
N TYR A 45 18.81 10.09 -2.49
CA TYR A 45 17.82 10.68 -1.57
C TYR A 45 17.70 12.17 -1.88
N LYS A 46 16.46 12.62 -2.08
CA LYS A 46 16.13 14.02 -2.32
C LYS A 46 15.38 14.57 -1.11
N GLN A 47 15.97 15.54 -0.43
CA GLN A 47 15.26 16.34 0.58
C GLN A 47 14.24 17.22 -0.14
N HIS A 48 13.05 17.35 0.44
CA HIS A 48 11.96 18.11 -0.20
C HIS A 48 11.65 17.67 -1.64
N GLY A 49 11.75 16.37 -1.92
CA GLY A 49 11.49 15.80 -3.25
C GLY A 49 10.02 15.82 -3.68
N THR A 50 9.11 16.21 -2.79
CA THR A 50 7.67 16.29 -3.01
C THR A 50 7.12 17.65 -2.58
N ILE A 51 5.95 18.04 -3.09
CA ILE A 51 5.26 19.29 -2.71
C ILE A 51 4.96 19.33 -1.20
N SER A 52 4.72 18.17 -0.58
CA SER A 52 4.46 18.05 0.86
C SER A 52 5.72 18.08 1.73
N GLY A 53 6.91 18.30 1.16
CA GLY A 53 8.18 18.33 1.89
C GLY A 53 8.72 16.95 2.30
N ARG A 54 8.11 15.86 1.84
CA ARG A 54 8.59 14.50 2.12
C ARG A 54 9.91 14.23 1.40
N TYR A 55 10.75 13.39 1.99
CA TYR A 55 11.92 12.86 1.29
C TYR A 55 11.48 12.01 0.11
N GLY A 56 12.16 12.17 -1.02
CA GLY A 56 12.03 11.30 -2.18
C GLY A 56 13.25 10.38 -2.30
N SER A 57 13.04 9.14 -2.67
CA SER A 57 14.13 8.21 -2.99
C SER A 57 13.69 7.27 -4.10
N ASP A 58 14.62 6.87 -4.93
CA ASP A 58 14.40 5.82 -5.92
C ASP A 58 14.23 4.43 -5.30
N ALA A 59 14.67 4.23 -4.05
CA ALA A 59 14.36 3.05 -3.26
C ALA A 59 12.84 2.84 -3.05
N GLN A 60 12.06 3.93 -3.01
CA GLN A 60 10.60 3.86 -2.86
C GLN A 60 9.89 3.25 -4.07
N GLN A 61 10.55 3.18 -5.21
CA GLN A 61 10.01 2.61 -6.45
C GLN A 61 10.10 1.09 -6.52
N LEU A 62 10.76 0.44 -5.53
CA LEU A 62 10.81 -1.02 -5.48
C LEU A 62 9.40 -1.61 -5.45
N PRO A 63 9.12 -2.60 -6.33
CA PRO A 63 7.78 -3.14 -6.46
C PRO A 63 7.35 -3.85 -5.18
N ARG A 64 6.05 -3.80 -4.89
CA ARG A 64 5.48 -4.62 -3.83
C ARG A 64 5.51 -6.10 -4.25
N PRO A 65 5.75 -7.02 -3.32
CA PRO A 65 5.61 -8.45 -3.61
C PRO A 65 4.20 -8.77 -4.10
N MET A 66 4.11 -9.69 -5.04
CA MET A 66 2.86 -10.22 -5.58
C MET A 66 2.60 -11.60 -4.98
N GLU A 67 1.33 -11.92 -4.74
CA GLU A 67 0.89 -13.27 -4.35
C GLU A 67 0.79 -14.17 -5.59
N GLU A 68 0.91 -15.48 -5.41
CA GLU A 68 0.69 -16.45 -6.47
C GLU A 68 -0.73 -16.32 -7.03
N GLY A 69 -0.86 -16.30 -8.34
CA GLY A 69 -2.14 -16.13 -9.02
C GLY A 69 -2.60 -14.70 -9.25
N GLN A 70 -1.91 -13.68 -8.70
CA GLN A 70 -2.24 -12.26 -8.99
C GLN A 70 -1.92 -11.84 -10.41
N ASP A 71 -0.97 -12.54 -11.06
CA ASP A 71 -0.58 -12.27 -12.44
C ASP A 71 0.05 -13.52 -13.08
N ASP A 72 0.52 -13.41 -14.33
CA ASP A 72 1.31 -14.44 -14.99
C ASP A 72 2.51 -14.86 -14.12
N ARG A 73 2.79 -16.15 -14.08
CA ARG A 73 3.83 -16.77 -13.24
C ARG A 73 5.20 -16.11 -13.40
N ASP A 74 5.59 -15.78 -14.64
CA ASP A 74 6.88 -15.13 -14.89
C ASP A 74 6.90 -13.72 -14.35
N ILE A 75 5.79 -12.97 -14.48
CA ILE A 75 5.67 -11.62 -13.95
C ILE A 75 5.81 -11.64 -12.42
N VAL A 76 5.09 -12.53 -11.73
CA VAL A 76 5.17 -12.70 -10.29
C VAL A 76 6.60 -13.06 -9.87
N PHE A 77 7.22 -14.01 -10.55
CA PHE A 77 8.59 -14.46 -10.25
C PHE A 77 9.60 -13.31 -10.38
N PHE A 78 9.64 -12.63 -11.52
CA PHE A 78 10.61 -11.57 -11.75
C PHE A 78 10.35 -10.35 -10.84
N ASN A 79 9.09 -10.00 -10.60
CA ASN A 79 8.72 -8.93 -9.68
C ASN A 79 9.22 -9.22 -8.25
N ASN A 80 8.97 -10.42 -7.74
CA ASN A 80 9.33 -10.78 -6.36
C ASN A 80 10.82 -10.99 -6.17
N THR A 81 11.56 -11.29 -7.23
CA THR A 81 13.02 -11.48 -7.19
C THR A 81 13.75 -10.15 -6.97
N ILE A 82 13.20 -9.01 -7.42
CA ILE A 82 13.87 -7.70 -7.35
C ILE A 82 14.33 -7.35 -5.91
N ARG A 83 13.47 -7.54 -4.91
CA ARG A 83 13.83 -7.23 -3.51
C ARG A 83 14.92 -8.14 -2.95
N ARG A 84 15.11 -9.33 -3.51
CA ARG A 84 16.13 -10.30 -3.09
C ARG A 84 17.53 -9.92 -3.52
N PHE A 85 17.69 -8.95 -4.41
CA PHE A 85 19.01 -8.41 -4.80
C PHE A 85 19.66 -7.61 -3.67
N PHE A 86 18.84 -7.05 -2.79
CA PHE A 86 19.34 -6.24 -1.69
C PHE A 86 19.57 -7.13 -0.47
N ILE A 87 20.83 -7.37 -0.18
CA ILE A 87 21.27 -8.15 0.97
C ILE A 87 22.13 -7.28 1.88
N SER A 88 22.13 -7.56 3.15
CA SER A 88 23.05 -6.90 4.08
C SER A 88 24.47 -7.37 3.81
N GLY A 89 25.46 -6.49 4.00
CA GLY A 89 26.87 -6.87 3.93
C GLY A 89 27.23 -7.97 4.95
N LYS A 90 28.36 -8.66 4.74
CA LYS A 90 28.84 -9.73 5.62
C LYS A 90 28.91 -9.26 7.07
N GLY A 91 28.27 -10.01 7.98
CA GLY A 91 28.21 -9.69 9.41
C GLY A 91 27.25 -8.56 9.78
N ARG A 92 26.47 -8.04 8.85
CA ARG A 92 25.45 -6.99 9.05
C ARG A 92 24.03 -7.55 8.89
N LYS A 93 23.05 -6.77 9.34
CA LYS A 93 21.62 -7.07 9.20
C LYS A 93 20.91 -5.80 8.74
N PHE A 94 19.82 -5.96 7.97
CA PHE A 94 18.86 -4.89 7.79
C PHE A 94 18.04 -4.71 9.07
N ILE A 95 17.80 -3.47 9.42
CA ILE A 95 16.84 -3.08 10.47
C ILE A 95 15.76 -2.30 9.75
N ASP A 96 14.53 -2.82 9.80
CA ASP A 96 13.35 -2.17 9.24
C ASP A 96 12.51 -1.63 10.39
N CYS A 97 12.31 -0.31 10.40
CA CYS A 97 11.53 0.38 11.43
C CYS A 97 10.52 1.30 10.74
N ASP A 98 9.24 1.09 11.01
CA ASP A 98 8.15 1.92 10.54
C ASP A 98 7.26 2.37 11.68
N TYR A 99 6.76 3.59 11.61
CA TYR A 99 5.78 4.09 12.59
C TYR A 99 4.40 3.54 12.26
N GLU A 100 3.80 2.84 13.19
CA GLU A 100 2.43 2.37 13.01
C GLU A 100 1.46 3.55 13.01
N SER A 101 0.71 3.69 11.92
CA SER A 101 -0.36 4.72 11.78
C SER A 101 0.11 6.15 12.12
N LEU A 102 1.30 6.55 11.68
CA LEU A 102 1.87 7.86 11.99
C LEU A 102 0.91 9.02 11.68
N GLU A 103 0.35 9.06 10.46
CA GLU A 103 -0.53 10.14 10.02
C GLU A 103 -1.79 10.24 10.89
N PRO A 104 -2.54 9.15 11.19
CA PRO A 104 -3.65 9.19 12.15
C PRO A 104 -3.27 9.68 13.55
N HIS A 105 -2.08 9.35 14.05
CA HIS A 105 -1.60 9.89 15.34
C HIS A 105 -1.42 11.40 15.30
N VAL A 106 -0.82 11.89 14.20
CA VAL A 106 -0.65 13.34 13.99
C VAL A 106 -1.99 14.03 13.87
N PHE A 107 -2.97 13.47 13.14
CA PHE A 107 -4.32 14.01 13.05
C PHE A 107 -4.99 14.10 14.42
N ALA A 108 -4.93 13.04 15.22
CA ALA A 108 -5.51 13.03 16.57
C ALA A 108 -4.90 14.12 17.47
N HIS A 109 -3.60 14.35 17.34
CA HIS A 109 -2.89 15.36 18.11
C HIS A 109 -3.22 16.78 17.65
N VAL A 110 -3.15 17.04 16.33
CA VAL A 110 -3.35 18.40 15.77
C VAL A 110 -4.82 18.85 15.88
N ALA A 111 -5.77 17.90 15.67
CA ALA A 111 -7.20 18.19 15.85
C ALA A 111 -7.64 18.26 17.31
N ASP A 112 -6.78 17.85 18.22
CA ASP A 112 -7.08 17.74 19.67
C ASP A 112 -8.33 16.88 19.96
N ASP A 113 -8.57 15.86 19.12
CA ASP A 113 -9.76 15.01 19.16
C ASP A 113 -9.59 13.87 20.17
N GLU A 114 -10.34 13.95 21.28
CA GLU A 114 -10.29 12.95 22.35
C GLU A 114 -10.77 11.55 21.88
N GLY A 115 -11.67 11.47 20.91
CA GLY A 115 -12.12 10.20 20.35
C GLY A 115 -10.99 9.48 19.63
N LEU A 116 -10.28 10.19 18.75
CA LEU A 116 -9.13 9.67 18.04
C LEU A 116 -7.97 9.33 18.98
N LYS A 117 -7.65 10.19 19.94
CA LYS A 117 -6.61 9.93 20.95
C LYS A 117 -6.92 8.66 21.74
N ASN A 118 -8.17 8.47 22.16
CA ASN A 118 -8.59 7.29 22.92
C ASN A 118 -8.43 5.97 22.16
N ILE A 119 -8.53 5.97 20.82
CA ILE A 119 -8.25 4.77 20.00
C ILE A 119 -6.82 4.30 20.26
N PHE A 120 -5.87 5.22 20.20
CA PHE A 120 -4.46 4.93 20.37
C PHE A 120 -4.09 4.60 21.81
N LEU A 121 -4.64 5.34 22.78
CA LEU A 121 -4.41 5.08 24.21
C LEU A 121 -4.90 3.70 24.64
N LYS A 122 -5.96 3.19 24.04
CA LYS A 122 -6.47 1.82 24.25
C LYS A 122 -5.68 0.76 23.49
N GLY A 123 -4.75 1.14 22.62
CA GLY A 123 -4.01 0.22 21.76
C GLY A 123 -4.87 -0.43 20.67
N HIS A 124 -6.00 0.18 20.32
CA HIS A 124 -6.89 -0.33 19.28
C HIS A 124 -6.32 -0.03 17.88
N ASP A 125 -6.65 -0.89 16.93
CA ASP A 125 -6.35 -0.63 15.52
C ASP A 125 -7.22 0.49 14.97
N PHE A 126 -6.60 1.57 14.53
CA PHE A 126 -7.29 2.76 14.04
C PHE A 126 -8.27 2.45 12.90
N TYR A 127 -7.80 1.74 11.87
CA TYR A 127 -8.63 1.45 10.69
C TYR A 127 -9.81 0.53 11.02
N SER A 128 -9.61 -0.46 11.89
CA SER A 128 -10.70 -1.30 12.38
C SER A 128 -11.71 -0.51 13.20
N THR A 129 -11.25 0.43 14.05
CA THR A 129 -12.16 1.28 14.81
C THR A 129 -13.01 2.15 13.90
N ILE A 130 -12.40 2.80 12.91
CA ILE A 130 -13.13 3.63 11.95
C ILE A 130 -14.12 2.78 11.16
N ALA A 131 -13.72 1.61 10.63
CA ALA A 131 -14.64 0.71 9.92
C ALA A 131 -15.86 0.33 10.77
N ILE A 132 -15.63 -0.08 12.03
CA ILE A 132 -16.67 -0.50 12.95
C ILE A 132 -17.66 0.65 13.21
N GLN A 133 -17.15 1.85 13.43
CA GLN A 133 -17.98 3.02 13.71
C GLN A 133 -18.77 3.51 12.49
N THR A 134 -18.09 3.64 11.35
CA THR A 134 -18.68 4.17 10.11
C THR A 134 -19.71 3.21 9.51
N GLU A 135 -19.40 1.92 9.46
CA GLU A 135 -20.25 0.90 8.88
C GLU A 135 -21.15 0.20 9.91
N LYS A 136 -21.09 0.61 11.19
CA LYS A 136 -21.89 0.06 12.30
C LYS A 136 -21.77 -1.47 12.40
N LEU A 137 -20.56 -2.00 12.21
CA LEU A 137 -20.30 -3.43 12.23
C LEU A 137 -20.55 -4.02 13.61
N GLN A 138 -21.20 -5.20 13.66
CA GLN A 138 -21.50 -5.91 14.88
C GLN A 138 -20.67 -7.19 15.00
N GLY A 139 -20.39 -7.63 16.23
CA GLY A 139 -19.66 -8.88 16.50
C GLY A 139 -18.16 -8.86 16.18
N VAL A 140 -17.60 -7.69 15.87
CA VAL A 140 -16.16 -7.52 15.57
C VAL A 140 -15.51 -6.52 16.52
N SER A 141 -14.18 -6.62 16.68
CA SER A 141 -13.40 -5.80 17.60
C SER A 141 -12.28 -5.06 16.86
N ALA A 142 -11.91 -3.89 17.39
CA ALA A 142 -10.72 -3.16 16.98
C ALA A 142 -9.46 -3.56 17.80
N ASP A 143 -9.61 -4.35 18.85
CA ASP A 143 -8.48 -4.85 19.63
C ASP A 143 -7.78 -5.97 18.85
N LYS A 144 -6.51 -5.76 18.52
CA LYS A 144 -5.68 -6.73 17.80
C LYS A 144 -5.48 -8.06 18.53
N LYS A 145 -5.73 -8.09 19.84
CA LYS A 145 -5.62 -9.29 20.66
C LYS A 145 -6.94 -10.08 20.73
N SER A 146 -8.05 -9.51 20.27
CA SER A 146 -9.36 -10.14 20.27
C SER A 146 -9.46 -11.21 19.17
N GLU A 147 -10.11 -12.34 19.48
CA GLU A 147 -10.45 -13.37 18.49
C GLU A 147 -11.39 -12.83 17.40
N THR A 148 -12.16 -11.79 17.71
CA THR A 148 -13.06 -11.12 16.78
C THR A 148 -12.42 -9.89 16.12
N TYR A 149 -11.09 -9.78 16.13
CA TYR A 149 -10.39 -8.65 15.51
C TYR A 149 -10.74 -8.51 14.03
N LEU A 150 -11.22 -7.33 13.63
CA LEU A 150 -11.68 -7.07 12.26
C LEU A 150 -10.60 -7.35 11.20
N GLY A 151 -9.33 -7.09 11.51
CA GLY A 151 -8.23 -7.37 10.60
C GLY A 151 -8.00 -8.86 10.30
N ILE A 152 -8.59 -9.77 11.09
CA ILE A 152 -8.61 -11.22 10.87
C ILE A 152 -9.94 -11.63 10.26
N ILE A 153 -11.05 -11.17 10.84
CA ILE A 153 -12.41 -11.57 10.44
C ILE A 153 -12.78 -11.03 9.05
N ASP A 154 -12.48 -9.74 8.78
CA ASP A 154 -12.76 -9.11 7.49
C ASP A 154 -11.65 -8.11 7.12
N LYS A 155 -10.58 -8.65 6.56
CA LYS A 155 -9.41 -7.87 6.10
C LYS A 155 -9.79 -6.86 5.01
N ILE A 156 -10.81 -7.15 4.20
CA ILE A 156 -11.24 -6.28 3.10
C ILE A 156 -11.84 -5.00 3.66
N LYS A 157 -12.76 -5.09 4.60
CA LYS A 157 -13.36 -3.91 5.25
C LYS A 157 -12.32 -3.04 5.95
N ARG A 158 -11.38 -3.66 6.66
CA ARG A 158 -10.25 -2.93 7.25
C ARG A 158 -9.42 -2.19 6.20
N GLN A 159 -9.17 -2.81 5.04
CA GLN A 159 -8.41 -2.20 3.96
C GLN A 159 -9.20 -1.06 3.27
N GLN A 160 -10.51 -1.22 3.13
CA GLN A 160 -11.40 -0.15 2.65
C GLN A 160 -11.39 1.04 3.61
N ALA A 161 -11.50 0.79 4.92
CA ALA A 161 -11.39 1.83 5.94
C ALA A 161 -10.07 2.57 5.87
N LYS A 162 -8.96 1.89 5.61
CA LYS A 162 -7.66 2.52 5.39
C LYS A 162 -7.70 3.49 4.21
N ALA A 163 -8.38 3.14 3.12
CA ALA A 163 -8.45 3.99 1.94
C ALA A 163 -9.19 5.30 2.23
N TYR A 164 -10.37 5.26 2.84
CA TYR A 164 -11.11 6.50 3.14
C TYR A 164 -10.54 7.27 4.32
N SER A 165 -10.06 6.61 5.37
CA SER A 165 -9.46 7.30 6.53
C SER A 165 -8.21 8.10 6.17
N LEU A 166 -7.46 7.68 5.15
CA LEU A 166 -6.32 8.42 4.66
C LEU A 166 -6.70 9.37 3.51
N GLY A 167 -7.54 8.92 2.58
CA GLY A 167 -7.88 9.70 1.39
C GLY A 167 -8.69 10.95 1.68
N VAL A 168 -9.71 10.86 2.54
CA VAL A 168 -10.62 11.97 2.83
C VAL A 168 -9.90 13.16 3.46
N PRO A 169 -9.04 13.03 4.49
CA PRO A 169 -8.27 14.14 5.02
C PRO A 169 -7.34 14.82 4.01
N TYR A 170 -6.94 14.11 2.95
CA TYR A 170 -6.16 14.66 1.83
C TYR A 170 -7.03 15.21 0.69
N GLY A 171 -8.33 15.34 0.89
CA GLY A 171 -9.25 15.94 -0.08
C GLY A 171 -9.74 14.96 -1.17
N MET A 172 -9.72 13.64 -0.90
CA MET A 172 -10.33 12.66 -1.79
C MET A 172 -11.83 12.93 -1.89
N THR A 173 -12.33 13.07 -3.12
CA THR A 173 -13.77 13.27 -3.36
C THR A 173 -14.53 11.95 -3.27
N ASP A 174 -15.86 12.05 -3.05
CA ASP A 174 -16.80 10.93 -3.09
C ASP A 174 -16.68 10.10 -4.39
N TYR A 175 -16.57 10.76 -5.54
CA TYR A 175 -16.34 10.10 -6.83
C TYR A 175 -15.04 9.28 -6.85
N ALA A 176 -13.93 9.88 -6.40
CA ALA A 176 -12.63 9.20 -6.36
C ALA A 176 -12.64 8.03 -5.36
N LEU A 177 -13.31 8.20 -4.22
CA LEU A 177 -13.48 7.16 -3.22
C LEU A 177 -14.35 6.02 -3.74
N GLY A 178 -15.50 6.32 -4.37
CA GLY A 178 -16.36 5.33 -4.99
C GLY A 178 -15.62 4.45 -5.98
N LYS A 179 -14.83 5.07 -6.86
CA LYS A 179 -13.96 4.36 -7.82
C LYS A 179 -12.87 3.50 -7.12
N THR A 180 -12.33 3.98 -6.01
CA THR A 180 -11.28 3.26 -5.27
C THR A 180 -11.83 2.03 -4.54
N LEU A 181 -13.04 2.14 -4.01
CA LEU A 181 -13.72 1.08 -3.26
C LEU A 181 -14.60 0.18 -4.13
N ASP A 182 -14.75 0.51 -5.42
CA ASP A 182 -15.67 -0.15 -6.35
C ASP A 182 -17.12 -0.13 -5.86
N ILE A 183 -17.57 1.04 -5.37
CA ILE A 183 -18.94 1.29 -4.90
C ILE A 183 -19.55 2.49 -5.61
N PRO A 184 -20.88 2.62 -5.66
CA PRO A 184 -21.56 3.80 -6.18
C PRO A 184 -21.11 5.10 -5.48
N THR A 185 -21.04 6.20 -6.21
CA THR A 185 -20.65 7.51 -5.65
C THR A 185 -21.58 7.96 -4.52
N GLU A 186 -22.87 7.62 -4.61
CA GLU A 186 -23.85 7.94 -3.55
C GLU A 186 -23.53 7.24 -2.22
N ASP A 187 -23.05 5.97 -2.27
CA ASP A 187 -22.63 5.25 -1.08
C ASP A 187 -21.31 5.82 -0.54
N ALA A 188 -20.41 6.25 -1.43
CA ALA A 188 -19.16 6.88 -1.05
C ALA A 188 -19.34 8.23 -0.35
N LYS A 189 -20.41 8.99 -0.63
CA LYS A 189 -20.74 10.26 0.04
C LYS A 189 -20.95 10.10 1.55
N VAL A 190 -21.38 8.95 2.00
CA VAL A 190 -21.60 8.67 3.43
C VAL A 190 -20.28 8.49 4.17
N LEU A 191 -19.20 8.19 3.43
CA LEU A 191 -17.86 7.93 3.96
C LEU A 191 -16.94 9.17 3.90
N VAL A 192 -17.32 10.21 3.19
CA VAL A 192 -16.62 11.50 3.05
C VAL A 192 -17.22 12.57 3.96
#